data_f9f3c23bb5f3c8fc691e8f4c3a949967
#
_entry.id   f9f3c23bb5f3c8fc691e8f4c3a949967
#
_cell.length_a   1.000
_cell.length_b   1.000
_cell.length_c   1.000
_cell.angle_alpha   90.00
_cell.angle_beta   90.00
_cell.angle_gamma   90.00
#
_symmetry.space_group_name_H-M   'P 1'
#
loop_
_entity.id
_entity.type
_entity.pdbx_description
1 polymer ?
#
loop_
_entity_poly.entity_id
_entity_poly.type
_entity_poly.pdbx_seq_one_letter_code
_entity_poly.pdbx_strand_id
1 'polypeptide(L)'
;GLKPDFNLTDAFKIFDVNYCGNICVTELREGLAAIGVFPTSEELDLFITRYDTSGDRRLNMREFSDAFLALDAYYANMVERRGSNHRYPLYRRDDCFLPDTQLEFRAVWRTHFRSEVAAEATRQRLQRMPYFNVFEAFNSLDQNDSGCISREEFKRLIMSRGFYVSE
;
A
#
# COMPACT_ATOMS: atom_id res chain seq x y z
N GLY A 1 16.14 0.80 -11.60
CA GLY A 1 17.34 0.97 -10.76
C GLY A 1 16.97 1.53 -9.41
N LEU A 2 17.83 1.30 -8.40
CA LEU A 2 17.61 1.85 -7.05
C LEU A 2 17.65 3.37 -7.10
N LYS A 3 16.69 4.02 -6.44
CA LYS A 3 16.66 5.48 -6.28
C LYS A 3 17.38 5.84 -4.98
N PRO A 4 18.60 6.39 -5.03
CA PRO A 4 19.42 6.59 -3.83
C PRO A 4 18.88 7.67 -2.89
N ASP A 5 18.11 8.62 -3.41
CA ASP A 5 17.51 9.73 -2.67
C ASP A 5 16.17 9.36 -2.00
N PHE A 6 15.55 8.23 -2.37
CA PHE A 6 14.32 7.78 -1.73
C PHE A 6 14.60 7.24 -0.33
N ASN A 7 13.89 7.76 0.65
CA ASN A 7 13.83 7.25 2.02
C ASN A 7 12.42 7.44 2.60
N LEU A 8 12.04 6.60 3.55
CA LEU A 8 10.69 6.60 4.11
C LEU A 8 10.40 7.81 4.99
N THR A 9 11.41 8.33 5.68
CA THR A 9 11.26 9.51 6.55
C THR A 9 10.87 10.73 5.74
N ASP A 10 11.58 10.99 4.65
CA ASP A 10 11.29 12.13 3.77
C ASP A 10 9.94 11.93 3.05
N ALA A 11 9.66 10.69 2.60
CA ALA A 11 8.36 10.35 1.99
C ALA A 11 7.19 10.62 2.96
N PHE A 12 7.31 10.21 4.22
CA PHE A 12 6.29 10.44 5.25
C PHE A 12 6.10 11.93 5.54
N LYS A 13 7.19 12.69 5.63
CA LYS A 13 7.18 14.13 5.95
C LYS A 13 6.57 15.02 4.86
N ILE A 14 6.42 14.53 3.64
CA ILE A 14 5.62 15.19 2.61
C ILE A 14 4.17 15.38 3.08
N PHE A 15 3.67 14.45 3.89
CA PHE A 15 2.28 14.40 4.37
C PHE A 15 2.15 14.91 5.81
N ASP A 16 2.96 14.41 6.74
CA ASP A 16 2.95 14.78 8.17
C ASP A 16 3.57 16.17 8.37
N VAL A 17 2.81 17.22 8.01
CA VAL A 17 3.31 18.61 8.05
C VAL A 17 3.27 19.25 9.42
N ASN A 18 2.43 18.74 10.30
CA ASN A 18 2.31 19.19 11.69
C ASN A 18 3.23 18.40 12.65
N TYR A 19 3.97 17.42 12.12
CA TYR A 19 4.93 16.58 12.86
C TYR A 19 4.29 15.80 14.02
N CYS A 20 3.02 15.44 13.90
CA CYS A 20 2.32 14.67 14.94
C CYS A 20 2.63 13.16 14.88
N GLY A 21 3.34 12.70 13.86
CA GLY A 21 3.68 11.29 13.64
C GLY A 21 2.57 10.46 13.02
N ASN A 22 1.49 11.08 12.56
CA ASN A 22 0.35 10.45 11.91
C ASN A 22 -0.12 11.30 10.74
N ILE A 23 -0.56 10.66 9.68
CA ILE A 23 -1.11 11.29 8.48
C ILE A 23 -2.62 11.06 8.46
N CYS A 24 -3.41 12.12 8.58
CA CYS A 24 -4.86 12.02 8.40
C CYS A 24 -5.25 12.10 6.92
N VAL A 25 -6.52 11.78 6.61
CA VAL A 25 -7.06 11.80 5.23
C VAL A 25 -6.84 13.15 4.53
N THR A 26 -7.02 14.23 5.26
CA THR A 26 -6.85 15.61 4.72
C THR A 26 -5.39 15.88 4.37
N GLU A 27 -4.46 15.57 5.27
CA GLU A 27 -3.02 15.73 5.05
C GLU A 27 -2.53 14.84 3.90
N LEU A 28 -3.06 13.62 3.80
CA LEU A 28 -2.77 12.70 2.71
C LEU A 28 -3.22 13.30 1.37
N ARG A 29 -4.45 13.80 1.29
CA ARG A 29 -4.99 14.46 0.09
C ARG A 29 -4.17 15.66 -0.34
N GLU A 30 -3.84 16.54 0.60
CA GLU A 30 -3.08 17.76 0.33
C GLU A 30 -1.64 17.45 -0.11
N GLY A 31 -0.99 16.49 0.55
CA GLY A 31 0.35 16.05 0.18
C GLY A 31 0.40 15.40 -1.20
N LEU A 32 -0.60 14.58 -1.55
CA LEU A 32 -0.74 13.99 -2.87
C LEU A 32 -0.95 15.06 -3.94
N ALA A 33 -1.83 16.04 -3.68
CA ALA A 33 -2.04 17.17 -4.59
C ALA A 33 -0.74 17.96 -4.82
N ALA A 34 0.04 18.21 -3.75
CA ALA A 34 1.31 18.91 -3.83
C ALA A 34 2.33 18.20 -4.74
N ILE A 35 2.32 16.87 -4.75
CA ILE A 35 3.18 16.07 -5.63
C ILE A 35 2.52 15.71 -6.98
N GLY A 36 1.34 16.27 -7.31
CA GLY A 36 0.67 16.07 -8.61
C GLY A 36 -0.08 14.73 -8.74
N VAL A 37 -0.60 14.22 -7.65
CA VAL A 37 -1.50 13.05 -7.61
C VAL A 37 -2.84 13.49 -7.02
N PHE A 38 -3.95 13.23 -7.74
CA PHE A 38 -5.29 13.72 -7.40
C PHE A 38 -6.27 12.56 -7.27
N PRO A 39 -6.25 11.81 -6.16
CA PRO A 39 -7.16 10.71 -5.94
C PRO A 39 -8.58 11.19 -5.63
N THR A 40 -9.56 10.36 -5.95
CA THR A 40 -10.94 10.51 -5.49
C THR A 40 -11.06 10.23 -3.99
N SER A 41 -12.19 10.59 -3.39
CA SER A 41 -12.46 10.26 -1.98
C SER A 41 -12.52 8.75 -1.75
N GLU A 42 -13.10 8.01 -2.70
CA GLU A 42 -13.17 6.54 -2.64
C GLU A 42 -11.79 5.90 -2.67
N GLU A 43 -10.90 6.36 -3.56
CA GLU A 43 -9.52 5.87 -3.63
C GLU A 43 -8.75 6.09 -2.33
N LEU A 44 -8.91 7.27 -1.71
CA LEU A 44 -8.30 7.58 -0.41
C LEU A 44 -8.86 6.70 0.72
N ASP A 45 -10.18 6.53 0.77
CA ASP A 45 -10.83 5.71 1.78
C ASP A 45 -10.42 4.24 1.68
N LEU A 46 -10.34 3.69 0.47
CA LEU A 46 -9.87 2.32 0.23
C LEU A 46 -8.40 2.16 0.65
N PHE A 47 -7.54 3.11 0.28
CA PHE A 47 -6.14 3.07 0.65
C PHE A 47 -5.95 3.11 2.18
N ILE A 48 -6.62 4.04 2.88
CA ILE A 48 -6.54 4.11 4.33
C ILE A 48 -7.08 2.82 4.95
N THR A 49 -8.25 2.34 4.52
CA THR A 49 -8.82 1.08 5.04
C THR A 49 -7.88 -0.12 4.86
N ARG A 50 -7.06 -0.11 3.81
CA ARG A 50 -6.08 -1.17 3.54
C ARG A 50 -4.90 -1.16 4.49
N TYR A 51 -4.37 0.01 4.80
CA TYR A 51 -3.10 0.17 5.53
C TYR A 51 -3.26 0.59 6.99
N ASP A 52 -4.38 1.21 7.37
CA ASP A 52 -4.72 1.53 8.76
C ASP A 52 -5.05 0.24 9.54
N THR A 53 -4.04 -0.33 10.15
CA THR A 53 -4.16 -1.53 10.97
C THR A 53 -4.58 -1.23 12.41
N SER A 54 -4.39 0.01 12.84
CA SER A 54 -4.79 0.51 14.17
C SER A 54 -6.28 0.86 14.26
N GLY A 55 -6.92 1.17 13.12
CA GLY A 55 -8.34 1.53 13.03
C GLY A 55 -8.65 2.97 13.44
N ASP A 56 -7.65 3.84 13.49
CA ASP A 56 -7.80 5.25 13.91
C ASP A 56 -8.07 6.23 12.75
N ARG A 57 -8.20 5.70 11.52
CA ARG A 57 -8.38 6.46 10.27
C ARG A 57 -7.22 7.41 9.95
N ARG A 58 -6.03 7.04 10.40
CA ARG A 58 -4.77 7.72 10.13
C ARG A 58 -3.73 6.70 9.68
N LEU A 59 -2.59 7.18 9.23
CA LEU A 59 -1.43 6.33 8.93
C LEU A 59 -0.26 6.79 9.78
N ASN A 60 0.18 5.97 10.70
CA ASN A 60 1.45 6.16 11.38
C ASN A 60 2.62 5.77 10.46
N MET A 61 3.85 6.02 10.91
CA MET A 61 5.05 5.76 10.13
C MET A 61 5.18 4.29 9.69
N ARG A 62 4.76 3.33 10.53
CA ARG A 62 4.81 1.90 10.20
C ARG A 62 3.79 1.54 9.13
N GLU A 63 2.54 1.93 9.31
CA GLU A 63 1.45 1.69 8.36
C GLU A 63 1.74 2.32 7.00
N PHE A 64 2.30 3.54 6.99
CA PHE A 64 2.77 4.19 5.78
C PHE A 64 3.92 3.41 5.13
N SER A 65 4.90 2.95 5.91
CA SER A 65 6.05 2.20 5.40
C SER A 65 5.63 0.89 4.75
N ASP A 66 4.64 0.19 5.31
CA ASP A 66 4.11 -1.07 4.77
C ASP A 66 3.53 -0.91 3.35
N ALA A 67 3.10 0.31 2.98
CA ALA A 67 2.65 0.61 1.62
C ALA A 67 3.80 0.74 0.59
N PHE A 68 5.03 0.99 1.03
CA PHE A 68 6.15 1.32 0.14
C PHE A 68 7.32 0.36 0.22
N LEU A 69 7.40 -0.45 1.27
CA LEU A 69 8.46 -1.44 1.41
C LEU A 69 8.24 -2.62 0.46
N ALA A 70 9.31 -3.03 -0.18
CA ALA A 70 9.30 -4.24 -0.98
C ALA A 70 9.16 -5.47 -0.08
N LEU A 71 8.50 -6.53 -0.57
CA LEU A 71 8.45 -7.82 0.13
C LEU A 71 9.82 -8.51 0.17
N ASP A 72 10.69 -8.21 -0.78
CA ASP A 72 12.08 -8.67 -0.78
C ASP A 72 12.87 -7.97 0.33
N ALA A 73 13.34 -8.76 1.30
CA ALA A 73 14.04 -8.26 2.47
C ALA A 73 15.32 -7.47 2.16
N TYR A 74 16.01 -7.78 1.05
CA TYR A 74 17.20 -7.04 0.64
C TYR A 74 16.86 -5.58 0.31
N TYR A 75 15.82 -5.37 -0.51
CA TYR A 75 15.39 -4.02 -0.89
C TYR A 75 14.73 -3.27 0.27
N ALA A 76 13.91 -3.95 1.09
CA ALA A 76 13.30 -3.37 2.28
C ALA A 76 14.36 -2.84 3.24
N ASN A 77 15.33 -3.67 3.64
CA ASN A 77 16.42 -3.30 4.54
C ASN A 77 17.27 -2.13 3.99
N MET A 78 17.45 -2.06 2.67
CA MET A 78 18.19 -0.95 2.06
C MET A 78 17.48 0.38 2.23
N VAL A 79 16.15 0.41 2.14
CA VAL A 79 15.35 1.63 2.29
C VAL A 79 15.18 2.01 3.76
N GLU A 80 14.92 1.05 4.64
CA GLU A 80 14.75 1.26 6.08
C GLU A 80 15.98 1.89 6.75
N ARG A 81 17.18 1.55 6.28
CA ARG A 81 18.44 2.09 6.82
C ARG A 81 18.79 3.49 6.35
N ARG A 82 18.02 4.04 5.41
CA ARG A 82 18.28 5.38 4.90
C ARG A 82 17.72 6.43 5.86
N GLY A 83 18.58 7.36 6.25
CA GLY A 83 18.17 8.54 6.99
C GLY A 83 17.56 9.61 6.08
N SER A 84 16.97 10.61 6.69
CA SER A 84 16.47 11.81 5.99
C SER A 84 17.60 12.56 5.31
N ASN A 85 17.34 13.03 4.09
CA ASN A 85 18.23 13.90 3.31
C ASN A 85 17.92 15.39 3.52
N HIS A 86 16.82 15.71 4.21
CA HIS A 86 16.32 17.07 4.35
C HIS A 86 16.30 17.57 5.80
N ARG A 87 16.37 18.89 5.93
CA ARG A 87 16.03 19.59 7.19
C ARG A 87 14.56 20.00 7.14
N TYR A 88 13.85 19.87 8.23
CA TYR A 88 12.42 20.18 8.34
C TYR A 88 12.18 21.53 9.05
N PRO A 89 11.11 22.23 8.69
CA PRO A 89 10.08 21.89 7.68
C PRO A 89 10.61 21.96 6.25
N LEU A 90 10.00 21.16 5.36
CA LEU A 90 10.28 21.24 3.92
C LEU A 90 9.80 22.59 3.39
N TYR A 91 10.64 23.27 2.62
CA TYR A 91 10.25 24.53 1.96
C TYR A 91 9.20 24.29 0.88
N ARG A 92 9.36 23.20 0.13
CA ARG A 92 8.40 22.71 -0.88
C ARG A 92 8.32 21.18 -0.82
N ARG A 93 7.11 20.65 -0.85
CA ARG A 93 6.85 19.21 -0.80
C ARG A 93 7.25 18.48 -2.09
N ASP A 94 7.11 19.17 -3.24
CA ASP A 94 7.43 18.66 -4.57
C ASP A 94 8.94 18.61 -4.86
N ASP A 95 9.76 19.26 -4.06
CA ASP A 95 11.23 19.23 -4.19
C ASP A 95 11.90 18.20 -3.25
N CYS A 96 11.11 17.33 -2.62
CA CYS A 96 11.60 16.37 -1.64
C CYS A 96 12.51 15.30 -2.27
N PHE A 97 12.25 14.92 -3.51
CA PHE A 97 13.00 13.91 -4.24
C PHE A 97 13.47 14.43 -5.60
N LEU A 98 14.52 13.82 -6.14
CA LEU A 98 14.93 14.05 -7.52
C LEU A 98 13.77 13.74 -8.49
N PRO A 99 13.72 14.40 -9.66
CA PRO A 99 12.61 14.26 -10.60
C PRO A 99 12.23 12.82 -10.95
N ASP A 100 13.23 11.96 -11.17
CA ASP A 100 13.03 10.55 -11.49
C ASP A 100 12.44 9.77 -10.32
N THR A 101 12.92 10.04 -9.10
CA THR A 101 12.40 9.41 -7.87
C THR A 101 10.98 9.87 -7.60
N GLN A 102 10.71 11.16 -7.81
CA GLN A 102 9.37 11.70 -7.68
C GLN A 102 8.39 11.10 -8.69
N LEU A 103 8.84 10.84 -9.93
CA LEU A 103 8.03 10.18 -10.94
C LEU A 103 7.63 8.75 -10.49
N GLU A 104 8.58 7.98 -10.01
CA GLU A 104 8.34 6.62 -9.49
C GLU A 104 7.45 6.64 -8.24
N PHE A 105 7.67 7.58 -7.33
CA PHE A 105 6.85 7.73 -6.13
C PHE A 105 5.39 8.02 -6.48
N ARG A 106 5.14 8.90 -7.46
CA ARG A 106 3.79 9.15 -7.99
C ARG A 106 3.20 7.91 -8.66
N ALA A 107 4.02 7.13 -9.36
CA ALA A 107 3.57 5.90 -10.02
C ALA A 107 3.13 4.84 -9.01
N VAL A 108 3.86 4.68 -7.90
CA VAL A 108 3.47 3.78 -6.81
C VAL A 108 2.11 4.18 -6.23
N TRP A 109 1.89 5.46 -5.91
CA TRP A 109 0.60 5.95 -5.44
C TRP A 109 -0.56 5.61 -6.40
N ARG A 110 -0.38 5.91 -7.67
CA ARG A 110 -1.40 5.61 -8.69
C ARG A 110 -1.68 4.11 -8.82
N THR A 111 -0.65 3.29 -8.64
CA THR A 111 -0.79 1.83 -8.67
C THR A 111 -1.60 1.34 -7.48
N HIS A 112 -1.33 1.84 -6.27
CA HIS A 112 -2.13 1.51 -5.09
C HIS A 112 -3.61 1.82 -5.31
N PHE A 113 -3.93 3.04 -5.71
CA PHE A 113 -5.33 3.45 -5.93
C PHE A 113 -6.03 2.56 -6.96
N ARG A 114 -5.41 2.34 -8.11
CA ARG A 114 -5.99 1.47 -9.15
C ARG A 114 -6.21 0.04 -8.67
N SER A 115 -5.24 -0.50 -7.94
CA SER A 115 -5.31 -1.87 -7.44
C SER A 115 -6.40 -2.04 -6.41
N GLU A 116 -6.55 -1.11 -5.46
CA GLU A 116 -7.58 -1.20 -4.44
C GLU A 116 -8.99 -1.00 -5.01
N VAL A 117 -9.20 -0.07 -5.93
CA VAL A 117 -10.48 0.09 -6.62
C VAL A 117 -10.85 -1.17 -7.42
N ALA A 118 -9.90 -1.74 -8.15
CA ALA A 118 -10.13 -2.96 -8.92
C ALA A 118 -10.45 -4.17 -8.02
N ALA A 119 -9.74 -4.28 -6.89
CA ALA A 119 -9.96 -5.32 -5.89
C ALA A 119 -11.35 -5.18 -5.26
N GLU A 120 -11.73 -3.95 -4.87
CA GLU A 120 -13.03 -3.67 -4.26
C GLU A 120 -14.20 -3.94 -5.23
N ALA A 121 -14.09 -3.50 -6.47
CA ALA A 121 -15.07 -3.82 -7.51
C ALA A 121 -15.24 -5.33 -7.70
N THR A 122 -14.15 -6.10 -7.56
CA THR A 122 -14.17 -7.55 -7.66
C THR A 122 -14.80 -8.19 -6.43
N ARG A 123 -14.50 -7.71 -5.21
CA ARG A 123 -15.15 -8.15 -3.96
C ARG A 123 -16.66 -7.93 -4.03
N GLN A 124 -17.12 -6.75 -4.47
CA GLN A 124 -18.53 -6.42 -4.61
C GLN A 124 -19.24 -7.33 -5.63
N ARG A 125 -18.60 -7.63 -6.76
CA ARG A 125 -19.16 -8.59 -7.74
C ARG A 125 -19.30 -9.99 -7.15
N LEU A 126 -18.29 -10.45 -6.43
CA LEU A 126 -18.27 -11.75 -5.78
C LEU A 126 -19.39 -11.88 -4.74
N GLN A 127 -19.57 -10.85 -3.90
CA GLN A 127 -20.62 -10.81 -2.88
C GLN A 127 -22.05 -10.79 -3.44
N ARG A 128 -22.22 -10.32 -4.68
CA ARG A 128 -23.53 -10.34 -5.38
C ARG A 128 -23.88 -11.70 -5.98
N MET A 129 -22.94 -12.64 -6.00
CA MET A 129 -23.22 -14.00 -6.52
C MET A 129 -24.06 -14.78 -5.50
N PRO A 130 -25.25 -15.30 -5.90
CA PRO A 130 -26.22 -15.87 -4.97
C PRO A 130 -25.72 -17.12 -4.25
N TYR A 131 -24.73 -17.80 -4.80
CA TYR A 131 -24.14 -19.02 -4.23
C TYR A 131 -22.75 -18.81 -3.64
N PHE A 132 -22.29 -17.56 -3.52
CA PHE A 132 -21.00 -17.27 -2.90
C PHE A 132 -21.14 -17.24 -1.37
N ASN A 133 -20.40 -18.11 -0.73
CA ASN A 133 -20.26 -18.18 0.74
C ASN A 133 -18.77 -18.16 1.10
N VAL A 134 -18.37 -17.16 1.89
CA VAL A 134 -16.97 -16.97 2.29
C VAL A 134 -16.45 -18.18 3.08
N PHE A 135 -17.30 -18.79 3.91
CA PHE A 135 -16.92 -19.94 4.71
C PHE A 135 -16.67 -21.17 3.84
N GLU A 136 -17.55 -21.44 2.90
CA GLU A 136 -17.35 -22.54 1.93
C GLU A 136 -16.13 -22.31 1.03
N ALA A 137 -15.91 -21.06 0.62
CA ALA A 137 -14.71 -20.69 -0.14
C ALA A 137 -13.45 -20.93 0.69
N PHE A 138 -13.43 -20.58 1.97
CA PHE A 138 -12.33 -20.85 2.88
C PHE A 138 -12.09 -22.36 3.03
N ASN A 139 -13.13 -23.15 3.33
CA ASN A 139 -13.02 -24.59 3.50
C ASN A 139 -12.55 -25.32 2.24
N SER A 140 -12.86 -24.77 1.06
CA SER A 140 -12.34 -25.33 -0.20
C SER A 140 -10.83 -25.17 -0.38
N LEU A 141 -10.23 -24.23 0.37
CA LEU A 141 -8.80 -23.94 0.39
C LEU A 141 -8.08 -24.67 1.51
N ASP A 142 -8.65 -24.66 2.71
CA ASP A 142 -8.15 -25.36 3.90
C ASP A 142 -8.48 -26.84 3.80
N GLN A 143 -7.67 -27.58 3.06
CA GLN A 143 -7.92 -29.01 2.77
C GLN A 143 -7.65 -29.93 3.96
N ASN A 144 -6.89 -29.45 4.94
CA ASN A 144 -6.51 -30.22 6.13
C ASN A 144 -7.28 -29.83 7.40
N ASP A 145 -8.30 -28.94 7.26
CA ASP A 145 -9.13 -28.43 8.36
C ASP A 145 -8.29 -27.80 9.50
N SER A 146 -7.17 -27.19 9.17
CA SER A 146 -6.26 -26.57 10.15
C SER A 146 -6.77 -25.22 10.69
N GLY A 147 -7.80 -24.65 10.07
CA GLY A 147 -8.28 -23.30 10.34
C GLY A 147 -7.40 -22.18 9.74
N CYS A 148 -6.40 -22.56 8.96
CA CYS A 148 -5.48 -21.65 8.30
C CYS A 148 -5.20 -22.12 6.86
N ILE A 149 -5.13 -21.19 5.92
CA ILE A 149 -4.72 -21.51 4.55
C ILE A 149 -3.21 -21.39 4.47
N SER A 150 -2.53 -22.50 4.22
CA SER A 150 -1.09 -22.52 3.99
C SER A 150 -0.74 -22.00 2.59
N ARG A 151 0.53 -21.57 2.41
CA ARG A 151 1.05 -21.17 1.10
C ARG A 151 0.89 -22.30 0.05
N GLU A 152 1.07 -23.54 0.46
CA GLU A 152 1.00 -24.71 -0.43
C GLU A 152 -0.45 -25.00 -0.87
N GLU A 153 -1.42 -24.86 0.01
CA GLU A 153 -2.84 -25.01 -0.32
C GLU A 153 -3.29 -23.91 -1.27
N PHE A 154 -2.89 -22.68 -1.00
CA PHE A 154 -3.19 -21.56 -1.87
C PHE A 154 -2.54 -21.72 -3.27
N LYS A 155 -1.26 -22.12 -3.33
CA LYS A 155 -0.54 -22.39 -4.59
C LYS A 155 -1.23 -23.49 -5.40
N ARG A 156 -1.62 -24.59 -4.77
CA ARG A 156 -2.34 -25.70 -5.43
C ARG A 156 -3.65 -25.24 -6.07
N LEU A 157 -4.45 -24.44 -5.35
CA LEU A 157 -5.70 -23.94 -5.90
C LEU A 157 -5.47 -23.05 -7.11
N ILE A 158 -4.57 -22.08 -7.01
CA ILE A 158 -4.26 -21.15 -8.10
C ILE A 158 -3.78 -21.92 -9.34
N MET A 159 -2.90 -22.90 -9.16
CA MET A 159 -2.41 -23.75 -10.26
C MET A 159 -3.52 -24.62 -10.86
N SER A 160 -4.43 -25.17 -10.05
CA SER A 160 -5.57 -25.96 -10.54
C SER A 160 -6.55 -25.15 -11.39
N ARG A 161 -6.55 -23.82 -11.22
CA ARG A 161 -7.36 -22.88 -12.00
C ARG A 161 -6.62 -22.28 -13.21
N GLY A 162 -5.43 -22.79 -13.53
CA GLY A 162 -4.64 -22.37 -14.69
C GLY A 162 -3.83 -21.08 -14.48
N PHE A 163 -3.69 -20.62 -13.25
CA PHE A 163 -2.79 -19.51 -12.93
C PHE A 163 -1.42 -20.04 -12.52
N TYR A 164 -0.39 -19.63 -13.22
CA TYR A 164 0.98 -19.97 -12.86
C TYR A 164 1.56 -18.89 -11.95
N VAL A 165 2.00 -19.30 -10.78
CA VAL A 165 2.72 -18.41 -9.84
C VAL A 165 4.22 -18.64 -10.09
N SER A 166 4.93 -17.59 -10.52
CA SER A 166 6.40 -17.62 -10.54
C SER A 166 6.93 -17.73 -9.11
N GLU A 167 7.99 -18.53 -8.95
CA GLU A 167 8.69 -18.68 -7.66
C GLU A 167 9.30 -17.38 -7.15
#